data_62fd9a6f2e72e76d3611b38b955db8fd
#
_entry.id   62fd9a6f2e72e76d3611b38b955db8fd
#
_cell.length_a   1.000
_cell.length_b   1.000
_cell.length_c   1.000
_cell.angle_alpha   90.00
_cell.angle_beta   90.00
_cell.angle_gamma   90.00
#
_symmetry.space_group_name_H-M   'P 1'
#
loop_
_entity.id
_entity.type
_entity.pdbx_description
1 polymer ?
#
loop_
_entity_poly.entity_id
_entity_poly.type
_entity_poly.pdbx_seq_one_letter_code
_entity_poly.pdbx_strand_id
1 'polypeptide(L)'
;FAGGTGIAPFMSMIRHKVEIQDPTQFTLLYSVREEEDILFRSELYNYAKIDPQFLINITLTKNSNDYWKGCEGRFSSKEILEILGESKSKTINYICGPTSFVEELSKKVLALGMDYNSIKTERFG
;
A
#
# COMPACT_ATOMS: atom_id res chain seq x y z
N PHE A 1 0.63 2.82 2.12
CA PHE A 1 1.78 1.90 2.05
C PHE A 1 1.84 1.07 3.32
N ALA A 2 1.73 -0.24 3.18
CA ALA A 2 1.80 -1.19 4.29
C ALA A 2 3.01 -2.10 4.13
N GLY A 3 3.79 -2.26 5.20
CA GLY A 3 4.92 -3.18 5.26
C GLY A 3 4.66 -4.29 6.28
N GLY A 4 4.57 -5.54 5.83
CA GLY A 4 4.34 -6.70 6.71
C GLY A 4 3.08 -6.53 7.57
N THR A 5 3.22 -6.61 8.90
CA THR A 5 2.11 -6.43 9.84
C THR A 5 1.57 -5.00 9.88
N GLY A 6 2.23 -4.05 9.22
CA GLY A 6 1.75 -2.68 9.05
C GLY A 6 0.44 -2.56 8.28
N ILE A 7 -0.07 -3.66 7.74
CA ILE A 7 -1.39 -3.72 7.12
C ILE A 7 -2.54 -3.54 8.15
N ALA A 8 -2.31 -3.88 9.41
CA ALA A 8 -3.38 -3.93 10.42
C ALA A 8 -4.18 -2.63 10.58
N PRO A 9 -3.56 -1.43 10.72
CA PRO A 9 -4.34 -0.19 10.82
C PRO A 9 -5.18 0.08 9.56
N PHE A 10 -4.66 -0.31 8.39
CA PHE A 10 -5.36 -0.09 7.13
C PHE A 10 -6.59 -1.00 6.99
N MET A 11 -6.58 -2.19 7.59
CA MET A 11 -7.75 -3.08 7.55
C MET A 11 -8.98 -2.42 8.17
N SER A 12 -8.80 -1.70 9.28
CA SER A 12 -9.91 -0.95 9.89
C SER A 12 -10.45 0.12 8.96
N MET A 13 -9.56 0.85 8.29
CA MET A 13 -9.94 1.89 7.32
C MET A 13 -10.66 1.30 6.12
N ILE A 14 -10.14 0.21 5.57
CA ILE A 14 -10.70 -0.45 4.39
C ILE A 14 -12.09 -1.04 4.70
N ARG A 15 -12.22 -1.73 5.83
CA ARG A 15 -13.51 -2.30 6.27
C ARG A 15 -14.56 -1.22 6.46
N HIS A 16 -14.18 -0.12 7.07
CA HIS A 16 -15.09 1.02 7.27
C HIS A 16 -15.52 1.63 5.93
N LYS A 17 -14.56 1.85 5.03
CA LYS A 17 -14.84 2.37 3.68
C LYS A 17 -15.88 1.51 2.95
N VAL A 18 -15.70 0.20 2.97
CA VAL A 18 -16.60 -0.74 2.30
C VAL A 18 -17.96 -0.76 2.97
N GLU A 19 -18.01 -0.76 4.31
CA GLU A 19 -19.25 -0.79 5.08
C GLU A 19 -20.13 0.42 4.81
N ILE A 20 -19.57 1.62 4.80
CA ILE A 20 -20.33 2.85 4.55
C ILE A 20 -20.42 3.22 3.07
N GLN A 21 -19.85 2.42 2.19
CA GLN A 21 -19.81 2.68 0.73
C GLN A 21 -19.21 4.06 0.40
N ASP A 22 -18.10 4.41 1.09
CA ASP A 22 -17.38 5.65 0.87
C ASP A 22 -16.82 5.69 -0.56
N PRO A 23 -17.15 6.70 -1.37
CA PRO A 23 -16.67 6.78 -2.76
C PRO A 23 -15.22 7.23 -2.91
N THR A 24 -14.55 7.60 -1.84
CA THR A 24 -13.14 8.03 -1.89
C THR A 24 -12.26 6.92 -2.44
N GLN A 25 -11.37 7.26 -3.38
CA GLN A 25 -10.39 6.31 -3.91
C GLN A 25 -9.38 5.95 -2.82
N PHE A 26 -9.17 4.65 -2.65
CA PHE A 26 -8.19 4.10 -1.71
C PHE A 26 -7.25 3.18 -2.49
N THR A 27 -5.97 3.50 -2.49
CA THR A 27 -4.95 2.68 -3.15
C THR A 27 -4.02 2.09 -2.11
N LEU A 28 -3.97 0.76 -2.07
CA LEU A 28 -3.09 0.02 -1.15
C LEU A 28 -1.86 -0.48 -1.90
N LEU A 29 -0.68 -0.06 -1.43
CA LEU A 29 0.60 -0.63 -1.84
C LEU A 29 1.13 -1.44 -0.64
N TYR A 30 1.09 -2.77 -0.77
CA TYR A 30 1.39 -3.68 0.31
C TYR A 30 2.65 -4.48 -0.01
N SER A 31 3.65 -4.37 0.87
CA SER A 31 4.94 -5.04 0.72
C SER A 31 5.10 -6.13 1.77
N VAL A 32 5.36 -7.36 1.31
CA VAL A 32 5.71 -8.49 2.17
C VAL A 32 6.91 -9.21 1.57
N ARG A 33 7.52 -10.13 2.33
CA ARG A 33 8.70 -10.86 1.86
C ARG A 33 8.31 -11.95 0.86
N GLU A 34 7.39 -12.79 1.24
CA GLU A 34 6.96 -13.95 0.45
C GLU A 34 5.43 -14.01 0.38
N GLU A 35 4.92 -14.81 -0.54
CA GLU A 35 3.47 -14.92 -0.78
C GLU A 35 2.71 -15.38 0.47
N GLU A 36 3.29 -16.28 1.25
CA GLU A 36 2.70 -16.80 2.50
C GLU A 36 2.54 -15.71 3.56
N ASP A 37 3.28 -14.62 3.45
CA ASP A 37 3.25 -13.51 4.41
C ASP A 37 2.12 -12.53 4.15
N ILE A 38 1.36 -12.69 3.07
CA ILE A 38 0.23 -11.81 2.75
C ILE A 38 -0.90 -12.05 3.74
N LEU A 39 -1.11 -11.09 4.65
CA LEU A 39 -2.20 -11.13 5.62
C LEU A 39 -3.49 -10.64 4.98
N PHE A 40 -4.63 -11.20 5.40
CA PHE A 40 -5.97 -10.82 4.94
C PHE A 40 -6.15 -10.90 3.42
N ARG A 41 -5.43 -11.80 2.76
CA ARG A 41 -5.39 -11.88 1.30
C ARG A 41 -6.78 -12.01 0.66
N SER A 42 -7.56 -12.99 1.10
CA SER A 42 -8.89 -13.23 0.53
C SER A 42 -9.84 -12.06 0.78
N GLU A 43 -9.79 -11.49 1.97
CA GLU A 43 -10.62 -10.34 2.34
C GLU A 43 -10.27 -9.13 1.47
N LEU A 44 -8.98 -8.84 1.29
CA LEU A 44 -8.51 -7.71 0.49
C LEU A 44 -8.95 -7.85 -0.97
N TYR A 45 -8.77 -9.01 -1.57
CA TYR A 45 -9.17 -9.23 -2.96
C TYR A 45 -10.69 -9.20 -3.14
N ASN A 46 -11.46 -9.68 -2.16
CA ASN A 46 -12.92 -9.58 -2.20
C ASN A 46 -13.38 -8.13 -2.18
N TYR A 47 -12.79 -7.29 -1.33
CA TYR A 47 -13.12 -5.87 -1.29
C TYR A 47 -12.77 -5.18 -2.61
N ALA A 48 -11.63 -5.50 -3.22
CA ALA A 48 -11.24 -4.94 -4.51
C ALA A 48 -12.21 -5.33 -5.63
N LYS A 49 -12.84 -6.50 -5.55
CA LYS A 49 -13.85 -6.93 -6.53
C LYS A 49 -15.14 -6.16 -6.42
N ILE A 50 -15.57 -5.83 -5.20
CA ILE A 50 -16.87 -5.18 -4.97
C ILE A 50 -16.80 -3.66 -4.96
N ASP A 51 -15.62 -3.08 -4.74
CA ASP A 51 -15.43 -1.63 -4.69
C ASP A 51 -14.43 -1.19 -5.76
N PRO A 52 -14.90 -0.60 -6.88
CA PRO A 52 -14.01 -0.14 -7.95
C PRO A 52 -13.08 1.01 -7.52
N GLN A 53 -13.36 1.66 -6.40
CA GLN A 53 -12.51 2.72 -5.86
C GLN A 53 -11.45 2.20 -4.90
N PHE A 54 -11.40 0.88 -4.68
CA PHE A 54 -10.34 0.25 -3.88
C PHE A 54 -9.39 -0.51 -4.79
N LEU A 55 -8.14 -0.04 -4.87
CA LEU A 55 -7.10 -0.62 -5.70
C LEU A 55 -6.02 -1.25 -4.83
N ILE A 56 -5.55 -2.43 -5.23
CA ILE A 56 -4.52 -3.18 -4.51
C ILE A 56 -3.31 -3.41 -5.40
N ASN A 57 -2.12 -3.17 -4.82
CA ASN A 57 -0.85 -3.54 -5.42
C ASN A 57 0.01 -4.21 -4.36
N ILE A 58 0.33 -5.48 -4.56
CA ILE A 58 1.16 -6.25 -3.62
C ILE A 58 2.51 -6.54 -4.27
N THR A 59 3.59 -6.33 -3.53
CA THR A 59 4.94 -6.69 -3.95
C THR A 59 5.55 -7.71 -3.00
N LEU A 60 6.31 -8.66 -3.56
CA LEU A 60 7.09 -9.64 -2.82
C LEU A 60 8.57 -9.27 -2.90
N THR A 61 9.19 -8.96 -1.76
CA THR A 61 10.60 -8.54 -1.74
C THR A 61 11.58 -9.70 -1.82
N LYS A 62 11.12 -10.92 -1.53
CA LYS A 62 11.90 -12.16 -1.63
C LYS A 62 11.11 -13.25 -2.35
N ASN A 63 10.58 -12.92 -3.53
CA ASN A 63 9.78 -13.90 -4.27
C ASN A 63 10.66 -15.03 -4.83
N SER A 64 10.28 -16.27 -4.52
CA SER A 64 10.85 -17.48 -5.10
C SER A 64 9.84 -18.26 -5.94
N ASN A 65 8.65 -17.71 -6.16
CA ASN A 65 7.53 -18.38 -6.83
C ASN A 65 7.31 -17.79 -8.22
N ASP A 66 7.55 -18.61 -9.25
CA ASP A 66 7.41 -18.20 -10.66
C ASP A 66 5.94 -17.93 -11.06
N TYR A 67 4.99 -18.36 -10.25
CA TYR A 67 3.56 -18.13 -10.52
C TYR A 67 3.03 -16.80 -9.98
N TRP A 68 3.84 -16.06 -9.23
CA TRP A 68 3.45 -14.76 -8.71
C TRP A 68 3.23 -13.77 -9.85
N LYS A 69 2.08 -13.11 -9.86
CA LYS A 69 1.68 -12.16 -10.93
C LYS A 69 1.74 -10.69 -10.50
N GLY A 70 2.01 -10.43 -9.22
CA GLY A 70 2.15 -9.06 -8.72
C GLY A 70 3.54 -8.48 -8.92
N CYS A 71 3.81 -7.39 -8.22
CA CYS A 71 5.10 -6.73 -8.25
C CYS A 71 6.18 -7.56 -7.51
N GLU A 72 7.42 -7.33 -7.85
CA GLU A 72 8.58 -7.95 -7.19
C GLU A 72 9.56 -6.89 -6.73
N GLY A 73 10.21 -7.15 -5.61
CA GLY A 73 11.14 -6.22 -5.00
C GLY A 73 10.43 -5.07 -4.28
N ARG A 74 11.20 -4.11 -3.82
CA ARG A 74 10.68 -2.93 -3.15
C ARG A 74 10.01 -2.01 -4.17
N PHE A 75 8.92 -1.37 -3.80
CA PHE A 75 8.27 -0.40 -4.68
C PHE A 75 9.25 0.68 -5.10
N SER A 76 9.49 0.78 -6.40
CA SER A 76 10.34 1.82 -6.98
C SER A 76 9.56 3.14 -7.11
N SER A 77 10.30 4.25 -7.21
CA SER A 77 9.70 5.56 -7.47
C SER A 77 8.87 5.55 -8.75
N LYS A 78 9.34 4.85 -9.79
CA LYS A 78 8.62 4.71 -11.06
C LYS A 78 7.29 3.98 -10.88
N GLU A 79 7.29 2.86 -10.16
CA GLU A 79 6.05 2.10 -9.89
C GLU A 79 5.05 2.93 -9.09
N ILE A 80 5.51 3.66 -8.08
CA ILE A 80 4.66 4.53 -7.27
C ILE A 80 4.01 5.61 -8.15
N LEU A 81 4.78 6.24 -9.03
CA LEU A 81 4.25 7.23 -9.97
C LEU A 81 3.22 6.64 -10.92
N GLU A 82 3.48 5.46 -11.46
CA GLU A 82 2.54 4.78 -12.37
C GLU A 82 1.23 4.45 -11.68
N ILE A 83 1.30 3.99 -10.41
CA ILE A 83 0.12 3.63 -9.63
C ILE A 83 -0.71 4.86 -9.25
N LEU A 84 -0.06 5.93 -8.79
CA LEU A 84 -0.75 7.13 -8.31
C LEU A 84 -1.16 8.07 -9.46
N GLY A 85 -0.38 8.08 -10.55
CA GLY A 85 -0.67 8.89 -11.72
C GLY A 85 -0.82 10.38 -11.38
N GLU A 86 -1.83 11.01 -11.96
CA GLU A 86 -2.10 12.44 -11.76
C GLU A 86 -2.65 12.77 -10.37
N SER A 87 -3.11 11.77 -9.63
CA SER A 87 -3.70 11.98 -8.30
C SER A 87 -2.67 12.24 -7.20
N LYS A 88 -1.38 12.10 -7.49
CA LYS A 88 -0.31 12.20 -6.48
C LYS A 88 -0.34 13.51 -5.69
N SER A 89 -0.69 14.62 -6.32
CA SER A 89 -0.72 15.93 -5.67
C SER A 89 -1.89 16.12 -4.70
N LYS A 90 -2.91 15.27 -4.80
CA LYS A 90 -4.14 15.31 -3.98
C LYS A 90 -4.26 14.13 -3.03
N THR A 91 -3.22 13.31 -2.96
CA THR A 91 -3.23 12.07 -2.19
C THR A 91 -2.72 12.31 -0.77
N ILE A 92 -3.41 11.75 0.21
CA ILE A 92 -2.88 11.62 1.58
C ILE A 92 -2.17 10.28 1.63
N ASN A 93 -0.92 10.28 2.06
CA ASN A 93 -0.05 9.12 2.06
C ASN A 93 0.12 8.59 3.49
N TYR A 94 -0.52 7.46 3.78
CA TYR A 94 -0.33 6.76 5.05
C TYR A 94 0.72 5.67 4.86
N ILE A 95 1.74 5.65 5.71
CA ILE A 95 2.83 4.68 5.65
C ILE A 95 2.94 4.00 7.01
N CYS A 96 2.75 2.69 7.06
CA CYS A 96 2.85 1.92 8.29
C CYS A 96 3.67 0.65 8.08
N GLY A 97 4.63 0.41 8.96
CA GLY A 97 5.50 -0.75 8.87
C GLY A 97 6.73 -0.62 9.74
N PRO A 98 7.72 -1.50 9.56
CA PRO A 98 9.01 -1.39 10.23
C PRO A 98 9.67 -0.04 9.97
N THR A 99 10.50 0.42 10.90
CA THR A 99 11.14 1.75 10.81
C THR A 99 11.86 1.97 9.48
N SER A 100 12.65 0.99 9.01
CA SER A 100 13.38 1.10 7.74
C SER A 100 12.45 1.25 6.55
N PHE A 101 11.34 0.53 6.54
CA PHE A 101 10.31 0.62 5.50
C PHE A 101 9.69 2.02 5.46
N VAL A 102 9.30 2.53 6.61
CA VAL A 102 8.68 3.87 6.72
C VAL A 102 9.65 4.95 6.27
N GLU A 103 10.90 4.88 6.70
CA GLU A 103 11.93 5.86 6.32
C GLU A 103 12.20 5.85 4.82
N GLU A 104 12.36 4.67 4.23
CA GLU A 104 12.62 4.53 2.79
C GLU A 104 11.46 5.10 1.97
N LEU A 105 10.24 4.70 2.27
CA LEU A 105 9.08 5.17 1.51
C LEU A 105 8.80 6.64 1.73
N SER A 106 8.99 7.15 2.93
CA SER A 106 8.83 8.60 3.18
C SER A 106 9.79 9.41 2.32
N LYS A 107 11.04 8.98 2.18
CA LYS A 107 12.00 9.63 1.30
C LYS A 107 11.59 9.56 -0.17
N LYS A 108 11.11 8.40 -0.62
CA LYS A 108 10.67 8.21 -2.01
C LYS A 108 9.50 9.13 -2.36
N VAL A 109 8.45 9.15 -1.52
CA VAL A 109 7.27 9.97 -1.81
C VAL A 109 7.58 11.46 -1.73
N LEU A 110 8.45 11.90 -0.82
CA LEU A 110 8.92 13.29 -0.79
C LEU A 110 9.69 13.64 -2.05
N ALA A 111 10.60 12.78 -2.50
CA ALA A 111 11.38 12.98 -3.72
C ALA A 111 10.50 13.05 -4.97
N LEU A 112 9.33 12.39 -4.95
CA LEU A 112 8.35 12.43 -6.03
C LEU A 112 7.52 13.73 -6.03
N GLY A 113 7.73 14.61 -5.07
CA GLY A 113 7.07 15.92 -5.00
C GLY A 113 5.79 15.94 -4.19
N MET A 114 5.51 14.89 -3.41
CA MET A 114 4.34 14.90 -2.52
C MET A 114 4.58 15.81 -1.33
N ASP A 115 3.53 16.51 -0.89
CA ASP A 115 3.61 17.44 0.22
C ASP A 115 3.96 16.68 1.51
N TYR A 116 4.95 17.19 2.24
CA TYR A 116 5.32 16.66 3.55
C TYR A 116 4.11 16.53 4.49
N ASN A 117 3.21 17.50 4.47
CA ASN A 117 2.02 17.49 5.32
C ASN A 117 1.00 16.44 4.92
N SER A 118 1.10 15.87 3.71
CA SER A 118 0.24 14.77 3.25
C SER A 118 0.72 13.40 3.70
N ILE A 119 1.90 13.32 4.33
CA ILE A 119 2.52 12.04 4.72
C ILE A 119 2.27 11.79 6.20
N LYS A 120 1.54 10.69 6.50
CA LYS A 120 1.22 10.25 7.85
C LYS A 120 1.91 8.90 8.08
N THR A 121 2.69 8.80 9.14
CA THR A 121 3.49 7.59 9.37
C THR A 121 3.21 6.97 10.73
N GLU A 122 3.31 5.63 10.78
CA GLU A 122 3.30 4.84 12.00
C GLU A 122 4.37 3.76 11.89
N ARG A 123 5.19 3.65 12.91
CA ARG A 123 6.37 2.77 12.92
C ARG A 123 6.27 1.76 14.05
N PHE A 124 6.84 0.58 13.81
CA PHE A 124 7.04 -0.40 14.87
C PHE A 124 8.36 -1.15 14.64
N GLY A 125 8.98 -1.49 15.73
CA GLY A 125 10.29 -2.17 15.72
C GLY A 125 11.47 -1.23 15.80
#